data_ed4cdbaacba96a402d6517b18cee4b7c
#
_entry.id   ed4cdbaacba96a402d6517b18cee4b7c
#
_cell.length_a   1.000
_cell.length_b   1.000
_cell.length_c   1.000
_cell.angle_alpha   90.00
_cell.angle_beta   90.00
_cell.angle_gamma   90.00
#
_symmetry.space_group_name_H-M   'P 1'
#
loop_
_entity.id
_entity.type
_entity.pdbx_description
1 polymer ?
#
loop_
_entity_poly.entity_id
_entity_poly.type
_entity_poly.pdbx_seq_one_letter_code
_entity_poly.pdbx_strand_id
1 'polypeptide(L)'
;MIALDILTDGFFAAVAGIGFGAISDPPLRAFKMIAILAALGHACRFCLMNYLGMDIATGSLFAGLVIGFGSLWLGEKVYCPMTVLYIPALLPMIPGKFAYNMVFSLIMCLQNVNDPDKLDKFMSMFFSNTLIASTVIFMLAVGATFPMFLFPHRAFSLTRH
;
A
#
# COMPACT_ATOMS: atom_id res chain seq x y z
N MET A 1 14.13 -19.11 8.92
CA MET A 1 13.34 -18.94 7.69
C MET A 1 12.40 -17.74 7.85
N ILE A 2 11.44 -17.76 8.76
CA ILE A 2 10.39 -16.71 8.91
C ILE A 2 10.94 -15.28 9.11
N ALA A 3 11.89 -15.11 10.04
CA ALA A 3 12.51 -13.78 10.25
C ALA A 3 13.26 -13.26 9.02
N LEU A 4 13.83 -14.17 8.24
CA LEU A 4 14.51 -13.82 6.99
C LEU A 4 13.50 -13.35 5.94
N ASP A 5 12.35 -14.03 5.84
CA ASP A 5 11.29 -13.67 4.89
C ASP A 5 10.71 -12.29 5.19
N ILE A 6 10.48 -11.97 6.48
CA ILE A 6 10.03 -10.64 6.92
C ILE A 6 11.08 -9.57 6.60
N LEU A 7 12.36 -9.86 6.85
CA LEU A 7 13.45 -8.92 6.59
C LEU A 7 13.63 -8.68 5.09
N THR A 8 13.55 -9.72 4.27
CA THR A 8 13.67 -9.58 2.81
C THR A 8 12.49 -8.80 2.22
N ASP A 9 11.25 -9.12 2.63
CA ASP A 9 10.05 -8.41 2.19
C ASP A 9 10.11 -6.91 2.59
N GLY A 10 10.46 -6.64 3.85
CA GLY A 10 10.65 -5.27 4.34
C GLY A 10 11.77 -4.52 3.63
N PHE A 11 12.88 -5.18 3.32
CA PHE A 11 14.00 -4.57 2.58
C PHE A 11 13.58 -4.17 1.16
N PHE A 12 12.95 -5.07 0.40
CA PHE A 12 12.47 -4.75 -0.94
C PHE A 12 11.40 -3.67 -0.93
N ALA A 13 10.51 -3.68 0.07
CA ALA A 13 9.54 -2.61 0.25
C ALA A 13 10.20 -1.25 0.53
N ALA A 14 11.27 -1.22 1.35
CA ALA A 14 12.05 -0.01 1.60
C ALA A 14 12.68 0.55 0.32
N VAL A 15 13.32 -0.31 -0.47
CA VAL A 15 13.93 0.07 -1.76
C VAL A 15 12.87 0.62 -2.73
N ALA A 16 11.74 -0.07 -2.85
CA ALA A 16 10.63 0.38 -3.68
C ALA A 16 10.05 1.71 -3.20
N GLY A 17 9.86 1.87 -1.87
CA GLY A 17 9.40 3.13 -1.27
C GLY A 17 10.34 4.31 -1.55
N ILE A 18 11.66 4.09 -1.50
CA ILE A 18 12.65 5.09 -1.91
C ILE A 18 12.49 5.45 -3.40
N GLY A 19 12.34 4.44 -4.27
CA GLY A 19 12.14 4.65 -5.71
C GLY A 19 10.89 5.48 -6.01
N PHE A 20 9.77 5.16 -5.39
CA PHE A 20 8.54 5.96 -5.52
C PHE A 20 8.66 7.35 -4.89
N GLY A 21 9.38 7.45 -3.78
CA GLY A 21 9.69 8.74 -3.16
C GLY A 21 10.47 9.66 -4.10
N ALA A 22 11.41 9.13 -4.85
CA ALA A 22 12.25 9.91 -5.78
C ALA A 22 11.42 10.62 -6.87
N ILE A 23 10.26 10.08 -7.25
CA ILE A 23 9.35 10.70 -8.23
C ILE A 23 8.76 12.02 -7.70
N SER A 24 8.56 12.11 -6.37
CA SER A 24 7.96 13.27 -5.70
C SER A 24 8.98 14.32 -5.26
N ASP A 25 10.26 14.12 -5.54
CA ASP A 25 11.39 14.99 -5.20
C ASP A 25 11.37 15.53 -3.75
N PRO A 26 11.22 14.63 -2.75
CA PRO A 26 11.19 15.05 -1.35
C PRO A 26 12.59 15.44 -0.88
N PRO A 27 12.70 16.21 0.22
CA PRO A 27 14.00 16.52 0.81
C PRO A 27 14.73 15.24 1.22
N LEU A 28 16.05 15.18 1.03
CA LEU A 28 16.90 14.00 1.25
C LEU A 28 16.67 13.32 2.61
N ARG A 29 16.36 14.09 3.65
CA ARG A 29 16.03 13.60 5.00
C ARG A 29 14.76 12.76 5.05
N ALA A 30 13.83 12.94 4.12
CA ALA A 30 12.58 12.18 4.07
C ALA A 30 12.78 10.75 3.57
N PHE A 31 13.76 10.48 2.71
CA PHE A 31 13.99 9.15 2.13
C PHE A 31 14.20 8.05 3.18
N LYS A 32 14.95 8.34 4.24
CA LYS A 32 15.15 7.38 5.34
C LYS A 32 13.82 7.03 6.04
N MET A 33 12.96 8.02 6.22
CA MET A 33 11.68 7.82 6.88
C MET A 33 10.70 7.08 5.99
N ILE A 34 10.68 7.38 4.70
CA ILE A 34 9.89 6.63 3.69
C ILE A 34 10.31 5.15 3.69
N ALA A 35 11.62 4.86 3.66
CA ALA A 35 12.14 3.50 3.69
C ALA A 35 11.70 2.73 4.95
N ILE A 36 11.83 3.35 6.13
CA ILE A 36 11.42 2.76 7.41
C ILE A 36 9.91 2.50 7.42
N LEU A 37 9.11 3.45 6.99
CA LEU A 37 7.65 3.30 6.95
C LEU A 37 7.21 2.21 5.98
N ALA A 38 7.80 2.15 4.79
CA ALA A 38 7.53 1.10 3.81
C ALA A 38 7.87 -0.29 4.36
N ALA A 39 9.07 -0.43 4.98
CA ALA A 39 9.50 -1.68 5.60
C ALA A 39 8.56 -2.12 6.73
N LEU A 40 8.21 -1.21 7.64
CA LEU A 40 7.33 -1.51 8.77
C LEU A 40 5.91 -1.87 8.33
N GLY A 41 5.35 -1.13 7.38
CA GLY A 41 4.03 -1.41 6.83
C GLY A 41 3.97 -2.77 6.14
N HIS A 42 4.96 -3.09 5.32
CA HIS A 42 5.07 -4.39 4.65
C HIS A 42 5.23 -5.53 5.64
N ALA A 43 6.17 -5.41 6.60
CA ALA A 43 6.38 -6.39 7.64
C ALA A 43 5.10 -6.63 8.47
N CYS A 44 4.39 -5.56 8.83
CA CYS A 44 3.10 -5.66 9.53
C CYS A 44 2.08 -6.47 8.71
N ARG A 45 1.85 -6.11 7.43
CA ARG A 45 0.93 -6.84 6.55
C ARG A 45 1.34 -8.30 6.39
N PHE A 46 2.62 -8.56 6.16
CA PHE A 46 3.16 -9.91 6.02
C PHE A 46 2.87 -10.76 7.28
N CYS A 47 3.13 -10.20 8.46
CA CYS A 47 2.86 -10.88 9.72
C CYS A 47 1.36 -11.17 9.91
N LEU A 48 0.48 -10.21 9.64
CA LEU A 48 -0.96 -10.38 9.80
C LEU A 48 -1.52 -11.44 8.85
N MET A 49 -1.05 -11.47 7.61
CA MET A 49 -1.49 -12.47 6.62
C MET A 49 -0.97 -13.88 6.94
N ASN A 50 0.31 -14.00 7.27
CA ASN A 50 0.95 -15.34 7.40
C ASN A 50 0.79 -15.96 8.78
N TYR A 51 0.63 -15.16 9.85
CA TYR A 51 0.51 -15.69 11.22
C TYR A 51 -0.89 -15.67 11.78
N LEU A 52 -1.66 -14.60 11.47
CA LEU A 52 -3.04 -14.50 11.96
C LEU A 52 -4.06 -14.98 10.91
N GLY A 53 -3.61 -15.35 9.69
CA GLY A 53 -4.50 -15.80 8.63
C GLY A 53 -5.48 -14.74 8.15
N MET A 54 -5.16 -13.46 8.34
CA MET A 54 -6.01 -12.36 7.89
C MET A 54 -5.99 -12.24 6.37
N ASP A 55 -7.10 -11.80 5.79
CA ASP A 55 -7.18 -11.47 4.38
C ASP A 55 -6.32 -10.26 4.03
N ILE A 56 -5.96 -10.14 2.76
CA ILE A 56 -5.07 -9.09 2.26
C ILE A 56 -5.66 -7.68 2.48
N ALA A 57 -6.98 -7.51 2.42
CA ALA A 57 -7.63 -6.21 2.59
C ALA A 57 -7.54 -5.74 4.05
N THR A 58 -7.88 -6.61 5.01
CA THR A 58 -7.78 -6.32 6.44
C THR A 58 -6.31 -6.11 6.85
N GLY A 59 -5.38 -6.96 6.39
CA GLY A 59 -3.95 -6.75 6.61
C GLY A 59 -3.44 -5.43 6.07
N SER A 60 -3.97 -4.98 4.93
CA SER A 60 -3.63 -3.69 4.32
C SER A 60 -4.17 -2.49 5.11
N LEU A 61 -5.34 -2.61 5.74
CA LEU A 61 -5.87 -1.58 6.64
C LEU A 61 -4.92 -1.32 7.81
N PHE A 62 -4.51 -2.39 8.51
CA PHE A 62 -3.60 -2.26 9.66
C PHE A 62 -2.22 -1.74 9.23
N ALA A 63 -1.69 -2.21 8.11
CA ALA A 63 -0.45 -1.69 7.56
C ALA A 63 -0.56 -0.20 7.19
N GLY A 64 -1.68 0.20 6.59
CA GLY A 64 -1.99 1.61 6.32
C GLY A 64 -2.03 2.45 7.60
N LEU A 65 -2.65 1.94 8.68
CA LEU A 65 -2.64 2.60 9.99
C LEU A 65 -1.22 2.77 10.56
N VAL A 66 -0.38 1.72 10.49
CA VAL A 66 1.02 1.79 10.95
C VAL A 66 1.79 2.86 10.18
N ILE A 67 1.65 2.89 8.85
CA ILE A 67 2.29 3.90 8.00
C ILE A 67 1.73 5.29 8.31
N GLY A 68 0.42 5.45 8.46
CA GLY A 68 -0.24 6.72 8.74
C GLY A 68 0.20 7.32 10.08
N PHE A 69 0.12 6.56 11.18
CA PHE A 69 0.61 7.02 12.49
C PHE A 69 2.11 7.26 12.49
N GLY A 70 2.89 6.35 11.87
CA GLY A 70 4.33 6.52 11.74
C GLY A 70 4.70 7.79 10.97
N SER A 71 3.99 8.10 9.88
CA SER A 71 4.24 9.31 9.08
C SER A 71 3.91 10.60 9.84
N LEU A 72 2.89 10.58 10.71
CA LEU A 72 2.55 11.72 11.55
C LEU A 72 3.70 12.07 12.51
N TRP A 73 4.28 11.05 13.17
CA TRP A 73 5.36 11.26 14.14
C TRP A 73 6.72 11.50 13.48
N LEU A 74 7.03 10.77 12.42
CA LEU A 74 8.30 10.94 11.71
C LEU A 74 8.33 12.21 10.87
N GLY A 75 7.17 12.67 10.36
CA GLY A 75 7.04 13.93 9.65
C GLY A 75 7.45 15.13 10.49
N GLU A 76 7.02 15.18 11.74
CA GLU A 76 7.44 16.22 12.69
C GLU A 76 8.96 16.25 12.89
N LYS A 77 9.61 15.06 13.00
CA LYS A 77 11.07 14.95 13.21
C LYS A 77 11.89 15.45 12.02
N VAL A 78 11.38 15.28 10.80
CA VAL A 78 12.10 15.67 9.58
C VAL A 78 11.57 16.95 8.95
N TYR A 79 10.63 17.63 9.61
CA TYR A 79 9.98 18.85 9.12
C TYR A 79 9.41 18.66 7.70
N CYS A 80 8.69 17.56 7.51
CA CYS A 80 8.00 17.24 6.26
C CYS A 80 6.53 16.93 6.53
N PRO A 81 5.62 17.36 5.64
CA PRO A 81 4.22 16.94 5.72
C PRO A 81 4.11 15.43 5.72
N MET A 82 3.19 14.88 6.52
CA MET A 82 3.00 13.43 6.60
C MET A 82 2.68 12.79 5.24
N THR A 83 2.02 13.53 4.33
CA THR A 83 1.68 13.08 2.98
C THR A 83 2.92 12.75 2.13
N VAL A 84 3.99 13.51 2.29
CA VAL A 84 5.27 13.28 1.60
C VAL A 84 5.91 11.95 2.02
N LEU A 85 5.60 11.48 3.23
CA LEU A 85 6.14 10.23 3.77
C LEU A 85 5.24 9.02 3.49
N TYR A 86 3.92 9.12 3.77
CA TYR A 86 3.05 7.95 3.68
C TYR A 86 2.72 7.57 2.24
N ILE A 87 2.57 8.53 1.32
CA ILE A 87 2.21 8.20 -0.06
C ILE A 87 3.25 7.27 -0.71
N PRO A 88 4.56 7.61 -0.75
CA PRO A 88 5.56 6.69 -1.32
C PRO A 88 5.69 5.38 -0.55
N ALA A 89 5.49 5.40 0.78
CA ALA A 89 5.58 4.20 1.61
C ALA A 89 4.43 3.21 1.35
N LEU A 90 3.26 3.69 0.92
CA LEU A 90 2.10 2.86 0.57
C LEU A 90 2.19 2.24 -0.82
N LEU A 91 2.84 2.91 -1.78
CA LEU A 91 2.85 2.49 -3.19
C LEU A 91 3.36 1.06 -3.41
N PRO A 92 4.39 0.55 -2.71
CA PRO A 92 4.80 -0.85 -2.81
C PRO A 92 3.72 -1.85 -2.40
N MET A 93 2.71 -1.41 -1.62
CA MET A 93 1.63 -2.26 -1.11
C MET A 93 0.44 -2.36 -2.06
N ILE A 94 0.41 -1.57 -3.12
CA ILE A 94 -0.63 -1.64 -4.15
C ILE A 94 -0.61 -3.04 -4.78
N PRO A 95 -1.76 -3.72 -4.89
CA PRO A 95 -1.82 -5.12 -5.29
C PRO A 95 -1.69 -5.27 -6.82
N GLY A 96 -0.49 -5.00 -7.36
CA GLY A 96 -0.19 -5.00 -8.80
C GLY A 96 -0.57 -6.29 -9.53
N LYS A 97 -0.40 -7.46 -8.89
CA LYS A 97 -0.81 -8.74 -9.45
C LYS A 97 -2.32 -8.79 -9.75
N PHE A 98 -3.14 -8.31 -8.82
CA PHE A 98 -4.61 -8.29 -9.01
C PHE A 98 -5.02 -7.25 -10.05
N ALA A 99 -4.38 -6.08 -10.07
CA ALA A 99 -4.61 -5.07 -11.10
C ALA A 99 -4.23 -5.58 -12.50
N TYR A 100 -3.11 -6.27 -12.64
CA TYR A 100 -2.71 -6.92 -13.89
C TYR A 100 -3.72 -7.98 -14.33
N ASN A 101 -4.11 -8.90 -13.42
CA ASN A 101 -5.07 -9.96 -13.73
C ASN A 101 -6.45 -9.41 -14.09
N MET A 102 -6.87 -8.29 -13.50
CA MET A 102 -8.09 -7.58 -13.84
C MET A 102 -8.08 -7.12 -15.32
N VAL A 103 -7.02 -6.43 -15.72
CA VAL A 103 -6.89 -5.96 -17.12
C VAL A 103 -6.76 -7.13 -18.08
N PHE A 104 -5.96 -8.13 -17.75
CA PHE A 104 -5.78 -9.35 -18.56
C PHE A 104 -7.12 -10.07 -18.78
N SER A 105 -7.86 -10.33 -17.71
CA SER A 105 -9.15 -11.03 -17.81
C SER A 105 -10.20 -10.23 -18.58
N LEU A 106 -10.19 -8.89 -18.48
CA LEU A 106 -11.05 -8.04 -19.29
C LEU A 106 -10.76 -8.19 -20.79
N ILE A 107 -9.49 -8.15 -21.17
CA ILE A 107 -9.08 -8.37 -22.57
C ILE A 107 -9.49 -9.75 -23.05
N MET A 108 -9.29 -10.78 -22.23
CA MET A 108 -9.69 -12.14 -22.56
C MET A 108 -11.22 -12.31 -22.68
N CYS A 109 -12.02 -11.60 -21.89
CA CYS A 109 -13.47 -11.55 -22.07
C CYS A 109 -13.83 -11.01 -23.45
N LEU A 110 -13.24 -9.89 -23.86
CA LEU A 110 -13.52 -9.26 -25.15
C LEU A 110 -13.13 -10.15 -26.34
N GLN A 111 -12.04 -10.92 -26.22
CA GLN A 111 -11.57 -11.83 -27.26
C GLN A 111 -12.41 -13.12 -27.36
N ASN A 112 -13.11 -13.52 -26.31
CA ASN A 112 -13.86 -14.76 -26.24
C ASN A 112 -15.37 -14.55 -26.04
N VAL A 113 -15.93 -13.45 -26.53
CA VAL A 113 -17.37 -13.12 -26.39
C VAL A 113 -18.27 -14.21 -26.97
N ASN A 114 -17.82 -14.93 -28.01
CA ASN A 114 -18.59 -15.97 -28.69
C ASN A 114 -18.43 -17.37 -28.06
N ASP A 115 -17.62 -17.52 -27.01
CA ASP A 115 -17.37 -18.79 -26.31
C ASP A 115 -17.87 -18.63 -24.87
N PRO A 116 -19.08 -19.11 -24.53
CA PRO A 116 -19.69 -18.89 -23.22
C PRO A 116 -18.86 -19.41 -22.05
N ASP A 117 -18.22 -20.58 -22.19
CA ASP A 117 -17.46 -21.21 -21.11
C ASP A 117 -16.19 -20.39 -20.76
N LYS A 118 -15.52 -19.87 -21.79
CA LYS A 118 -14.35 -19.00 -21.57
C LYS A 118 -14.76 -17.62 -21.06
N LEU A 119 -15.86 -17.10 -21.60
CA LEU A 119 -16.38 -15.80 -21.16
C LEU A 119 -16.70 -15.83 -19.67
N ASP A 120 -17.44 -16.82 -19.18
CA ASP A 120 -17.79 -16.96 -17.76
C ASP A 120 -16.55 -17.08 -16.87
N LYS A 121 -15.57 -17.86 -17.27
CA LYS A 121 -14.31 -18.02 -16.56
C LYS A 121 -13.58 -16.68 -16.42
N PHE A 122 -13.40 -15.95 -17.51
CA PHE A 122 -12.67 -14.67 -17.48
C PHE A 122 -13.47 -13.56 -16.82
N MET A 123 -14.81 -13.56 -16.91
CA MET A 123 -15.67 -12.65 -16.16
C MET A 123 -15.53 -12.85 -14.65
N SER A 124 -15.61 -14.10 -14.18
CA SER A 124 -15.41 -14.42 -12.76
C SER A 124 -14.02 -13.96 -12.28
N MET A 125 -12.98 -14.20 -13.08
CA MET A 125 -11.61 -13.76 -12.78
C MET A 125 -11.51 -12.22 -12.75
N PHE A 126 -12.16 -11.52 -13.67
CA PHE A 126 -12.21 -10.07 -13.71
C PHE A 126 -12.86 -9.48 -12.45
N PHE A 127 -14.04 -9.95 -12.09
CA PHE A 127 -14.76 -9.47 -10.90
C PHE A 127 -13.98 -9.72 -9.61
N SER A 128 -13.44 -10.92 -9.43
CA SER A 128 -12.69 -11.29 -8.23
C SER A 128 -11.44 -10.42 -8.06
N ASN A 129 -10.66 -10.24 -9.14
CA ASN A 129 -9.45 -9.41 -9.07
C ASN A 129 -9.77 -7.92 -8.88
N THR A 130 -10.86 -7.44 -9.50
CA THR A 130 -11.33 -6.05 -9.33
C THR A 130 -11.75 -5.79 -7.88
N LEU A 131 -12.53 -6.68 -7.28
CA LEU A 131 -12.96 -6.56 -5.88
C LEU A 131 -11.76 -6.54 -4.94
N ILE A 132 -10.81 -7.46 -5.10
CA ILE A 132 -9.62 -7.51 -4.24
C ILE A 132 -8.78 -6.24 -4.42
N ALA A 133 -8.49 -5.85 -5.66
CA ALA A 133 -7.64 -4.69 -5.92
C ALA A 133 -8.26 -3.40 -5.37
N SER A 134 -9.54 -3.15 -5.64
CA SER A 134 -10.24 -1.95 -5.18
C SER A 134 -10.38 -1.90 -3.66
N THR A 135 -10.71 -3.04 -3.03
CA THR A 135 -10.84 -3.12 -1.56
C THR A 135 -9.49 -2.88 -0.87
N VAL A 136 -8.41 -3.48 -1.37
CA VAL A 136 -7.06 -3.28 -0.81
C VAL A 136 -6.63 -1.81 -0.91
N ILE A 137 -6.81 -1.18 -2.07
CA ILE A 137 -6.47 0.24 -2.26
C ILE A 137 -7.30 1.13 -1.32
N PHE A 138 -8.60 0.86 -1.21
CA PHE A 138 -9.49 1.58 -0.31
C PHE A 138 -9.05 1.44 1.16
N MET A 139 -8.75 0.22 1.61
CA MET A 139 -8.29 -0.04 2.98
C MET A 139 -6.94 0.62 3.29
N LEU A 140 -5.99 0.61 2.34
CA LEU A 140 -4.73 1.34 2.47
C LEU A 140 -4.96 2.84 2.62
N ALA A 141 -5.82 3.42 1.78
CA ALA A 141 -6.13 4.85 1.82
C ALA A 141 -6.79 5.25 3.14
N VAL A 142 -7.81 4.50 3.58
CA VAL A 142 -8.48 4.72 4.87
C VAL A 142 -7.50 4.60 6.03
N GLY A 143 -6.71 3.53 6.08
CA GLY A 143 -5.72 3.31 7.15
C GLY A 143 -4.71 4.45 7.24
N ALA A 144 -4.14 4.87 6.12
CA ALA A 144 -3.11 5.91 6.11
C ALA A 144 -3.64 7.31 6.41
N THR A 145 -4.88 7.61 6.02
CA THR A 145 -5.49 8.94 6.27
C THR A 145 -6.17 9.04 7.62
N PHE A 146 -6.55 7.92 8.25
CA PHE A 146 -7.24 7.91 9.54
C PHE A 146 -6.55 8.75 10.63
N PRO A 147 -5.22 8.69 10.84
CA PRO A 147 -4.53 9.52 11.82
C PRO A 147 -4.66 11.03 11.57
N MET A 148 -4.85 11.44 10.32
CA MET A 148 -5.05 12.87 9.97
C MET A 148 -6.36 13.40 10.56
N PHE A 149 -7.41 12.58 10.60
CA PHE A 149 -8.70 12.97 11.20
C PHE A 149 -8.66 12.99 12.73
N LEU A 150 -7.87 12.09 13.33
CA LEU A 150 -7.70 12.07 14.79
C LEU A 150 -6.83 13.22 15.32
N PHE A 151 -5.79 13.61 14.56
CA PHE A 151 -4.81 14.60 14.97
C PHE A 151 -4.63 15.72 13.93
N PRO A 152 -5.71 16.48 13.59
CA PRO A 152 -5.66 17.48 12.52
C PRO A 152 -4.63 18.58 12.79
N HIS A 153 -4.45 18.99 14.07
CA HIS A 153 -3.46 20.00 14.43
C HIS A 153 -2.03 19.58 14.12
N ARG A 154 -1.68 18.31 14.31
CA ARG A 154 -0.35 17.78 13.99
C ARG A 154 -0.17 17.54 12.49
N ALA A 155 -1.19 17.00 11.84
CA ALA A 155 -1.13 16.70 10.40
C ALA A 155 -0.87 17.95 9.55
N PHE A 156 -1.40 19.10 9.96
CA PHE A 156 -1.31 20.37 9.24
C PHE A 156 -0.39 21.41 9.89
N SER A 157 0.32 21.07 10.96
CA SER A 157 1.20 22.02 11.68
C SER A 157 2.33 22.55 10.81
N LEU A 158 2.82 21.74 9.85
CA LEU A 158 3.93 22.09 8.96
C LEU A 158 3.54 22.86 7.70
N THR A 159 2.24 23.04 7.46
CA THR A 159 1.72 23.77 6.29
C THR A 159 1.23 25.19 6.64
N ARG A 160 1.34 25.60 7.88
CA ARG A 160 0.82 26.88 8.40
C ARG A 160 1.89 27.95 8.66
N HIS A 161 3.05 27.88 7.97
CA HIS A 161 4.04 28.95 8.01
C HIS A 161 4.16 29.60 6.66
#